data_fee84d62d471e982c649d5b7565c863a
#
_entry.id   fee84d62d471e982c649d5b7565c863a
#
_cell.length_a   1.000
_cell.length_b   1.000
_cell.length_c   1.000
_cell.angle_alpha   90.00
_cell.angle_beta   90.00
_cell.angle_gamma   90.00
#
_symmetry.space_group_name_H-M   'P 1'
#
loop_
_entity.id
_entity.type
_entity.pdbx_description
1 polymer ?
#
loop_
_entity_poly.entity_id
_entity_poly.type
_entity_poly.pdbx_seq_one_letter_code
_entity_poly.pdbx_strand_id
1 'polypeptide(L)'
;VLSEADHTLGLTSEPEVLTSAGNPCAGVEVRIVDEDGKDVPVGEIGEVITRGDHVMRGYWGAAGQDSTVTKAVRDGWLHTGDLGRLDQHDRLFLVDRKGDMIISGGYNIYPREIEEVIAQVAGVHEVAVVGVKDQEWGQRVTALITLLPGAQVDSQQVMDHCKASMASYKKPKEVRIVESFPLNSTGKIAKKVIREQLEAE
;
A
#
# COMPACT_ATOMS: atom_id res chain seq x y z
N VAL A 1 -1.08 15.99 9.15
CA VAL A 1 -2.28 15.79 10.00
C VAL A 1 -3.48 16.47 9.37
N LEU A 2 -4.67 15.88 9.55
CA LEU A 2 -5.93 16.51 9.20
C LEU A 2 -6.28 17.58 10.23
N SER A 3 -6.59 18.78 9.76
CA SER A 3 -7.08 19.88 10.60
C SER A 3 -8.58 19.75 10.89
N GLU A 4 -9.12 20.57 11.79
CA GLU A 4 -10.56 20.65 12.03
C GLU A 4 -11.32 21.10 10.75
N ALA A 5 -10.71 21.99 9.96
CA ALA A 5 -11.27 22.42 8.69
C ALA A 5 -11.33 21.27 7.68
N ASP A 6 -10.28 20.42 7.60
CA ASP A 6 -10.28 19.24 6.73
C ASP A 6 -11.35 18.21 7.15
N HIS A 7 -11.54 18.00 8.46
CA HIS A 7 -12.62 17.12 8.94
C HIS A 7 -14.00 17.70 8.57
N THR A 8 -14.20 19.00 8.75
CA THR A 8 -15.46 19.64 8.35
C THR A 8 -15.71 19.51 6.86
N LEU A 9 -14.69 19.77 6.04
CA LEU A 9 -14.76 19.67 4.59
C LEU A 9 -15.09 18.23 4.17
N GLY A 10 -14.39 17.24 4.72
CA GLY A 10 -14.59 15.84 4.41
C GLY A 10 -15.96 15.29 4.84
N LEU A 11 -16.53 15.81 5.94
CA LEU A 11 -17.86 15.41 6.40
C LEU A 11 -19.01 16.09 5.63
N THR A 12 -18.74 17.17 4.91
CA THR A 12 -19.79 17.97 4.24
C THR A 12 -19.79 17.87 2.73
N SER A 13 -18.62 17.96 2.08
CA SER A 13 -18.56 18.12 0.62
C SER A 13 -17.48 17.32 -0.09
N GLU A 14 -16.36 16.99 0.60
CA GLU A 14 -15.21 16.30 0.00
C GLU A 14 -14.79 15.07 0.83
N PRO A 15 -15.56 13.96 0.82
CA PRO A 15 -15.30 12.80 1.68
C PRO A 15 -13.89 12.20 1.51
N GLU A 16 -13.30 12.34 0.33
CA GLU A 16 -11.95 11.87 0.02
C GLU A 16 -10.87 12.52 0.90
N VAL A 17 -11.08 13.74 1.38
CA VAL A 17 -10.14 14.42 2.29
C VAL A 17 -9.88 13.59 3.56
N LEU A 18 -10.90 12.88 4.05
CA LEU A 18 -10.78 12.02 5.24
C LEU A 18 -9.91 10.78 5.02
N THR A 19 -9.62 10.44 3.77
CA THR A 19 -8.71 9.32 3.45
C THR A 19 -7.25 9.75 3.37
N SER A 20 -6.98 11.06 3.43
CA SER A 20 -5.63 11.60 3.44
C SER A 20 -4.98 11.51 4.83
N ALA A 21 -3.65 11.52 4.87
CA ALA A 21 -2.90 11.74 6.10
C ALA A 21 -2.86 13.24 6.52
N GLY A 22 -3.45 14.11 5.70
CA GLY A 22 -3.44 15.56 5.88
C GLY A 22 -2.11 16.21 5.49
N ASN A 23 -1.88 17.43 6.00
CA ASN A 23 -0.69 18.21 5.71
C ASN A 23 0.48 17.88 6.65
N PRO A 24 1.73 18.11 6.23
CA PRO A 24 2.90 18.01 7.11
C PRO A 24 2.76 18.91 8.35
N CYS A 25 3.23 18.43 9.49
CA CYS A 25 3.32 19.26 10.72
C CYS A 25 4.43 20.30 10.57
N ALA A 26 4.38 21.34 11.41
CA ALA A 26 5.43 22.33 11.47
C ALA A 26 6.81 21.67 11.73
N GLY A 27 7.81 22.03 10.93
CA GLY A 27 9.16 21.44 11.01
C GLY A 27 9.31 20.08 10.32
N VAL A 28 8.27 19.59 9.65
CA VAL A 28 8.30 18.37 8.82
C VAL A 28 8.19 18.76 7.37
N GLU A 29 9.14 18.31 6.56
CA GLU A 29 9.09 18.44 5.12
C GLU A 29 8.72 17.07 4.52
N VAL A 30 7.83 17.09 3.53
CA VAL A 30 7.41 15.90 2.77
C VAL A 30 7.53 16.20 1.28
N ARG A 31 8.09 15.25 0.54
CA ARG A 31 8.15 15.29 -0.92
C ARG A 31 7.72 13.93 -1.49
N ILE A 32 7.23 13.97 -2.71
CA ILE A 32 6.93 12.76 -3.48
C ILE A 32 7.93 12.71 -4.64
N VAL A 33 8.69 11.62 -4.73
CA VAL A 33 9.79 11.51 -5.67
C VAL A 33 9.69 10.24 -6.53
N ASP A 34 10.26 10.33 -7.73
CA ASP A 34 10.45 9.20 -8.64
C ASP A 34 11.66 8.32 -8.20
N GLU A 35 12.00 7.34 -9.03
CA GLU A 35 13.13 6.44 -8.78
C GLU A 35 14.50 7.15 -8.83
N ASP A 36 14.58 8.27 -9.55
CA ASP A 36 15.78 9.10 -9.64
C ASP A 36 15.88 10.12 -8.48
N GLY A 37 14.89 10.18 -7.57
CA GLY A 37 14.82 11.13 -6.45
C GLY A 37 14.37 12.53 -6.85
N LYS A 38 13.79 12.71 -8.04
CA LYS A 38 13.21 13.96 -8.51
C LYS A 38 11.76 14.08 -8.10
N ASP A 39 11.33 15.31 -7.80
CA ASP A 39 9.92 15.57 -7.47
C ASP A 39 9.00 15.19 -8.65
N VAL A 40 7.92 14.49 -8.33
CA VAL A 40 6.86 14.21 -9.29
C VAL A 40 5.83 15.35 -9.29
N PRO A 41 5.08 15.57 -10.39
CA PRO A 41 3.99 16.52 -10.43
C PRO A 41 2.92 16.25 -9.36
N VAL A 42 2.20 17.32 -8.96
CA VAL A 42 1.07 17.21 -8.03
C VAL A 42 0.04 16.22 -8.57
N GLY A 43 -0.41 15.30 -7.72
CA GLY A 43 -1.35 14.24 -8.06
C GLY A 43 -0.70 12.95 -8.58
N GLU A 44 0.56 12.99 -9.00
CA GLU A 44 1.27 11.78 -9.42
C GLU A 44 1.80 10.98 -8.22
N ILE A 45 1.88 9.66 -8.40
CA ILE A 45 2.34 8.74 -7.38
C ILE A 45 3.85 8.58 -7.45
N GLY A 46 4.51 8.69 -6.29
CA GLY A 46 5.93 8.42 -6.13
C GLY A 46 6.25 7.97 -4.71
N GLU A 47 7.52 7.81 -4.41
CA GLU A 47 7.96 7.47 -3.06
C GLU A 47 7.83 8.69 -2.13
N VAL A 48 7.20 8.49 -0.98
CA VAL A 48 7.12 9.51 0.06
C VAL A 48 8.46 9.60 0.77
N ILE A 49 9.09 10.77 0.72
CA ILE A 49 10.30 11.05 1.51
C ILE A 49 10.03 12.19 2.49
N THR A 50 10.68 12.14 3.65
CA THR A 50 10.47 13.14 4.71
C THR A 50 11.77 13.59 5.32
N ARG A 51 11.82 14.86 5.77
CA ARG A 51 12.93 15.46 6.46
C ARG A 51 12.44 16.30 7.65
N GLY A 52 13.20 16.33 8.74
CA GLY A 52 12.92 17.10 9.94
C GLY A 52 13.45 16.41 11.19
N ASP A 53 13.27 17.03 12.35
CA ASP A 53 13.78 16.54 13.64
C ASP A 53 13.15 15.21 14.10
N HIS A 54 12.05 14.81 13.48
CA HIS A 54 11.40 13.52 13.73
C HIS A 54 12.14 12.33 13.11
N VAL A 55 13.08 12.58 12.18
CA VAL A 55 13.83 11.50 11.53
C VAL A 55 14.86 10.95 12.51
N MET A 56 14.80 9.63 12.74
CA MET A 56 15.71 8.93 13.63
C MET A 56 17.17 9.05 13.18
N ARG A 57 18.10 9.08 14.15
CA ARG A 57 19.55 9.03 13.87
C ARG A 57 20.05 7.64 13.49
N GLY A 58 19.30 6.59 13.82
CA GLY A 58 19.64 5.19 13.56
C GLY A 58 18.87 4.24 14.47
N TYR A 59 19.06 2.93 14.25
CA TYR A 59 18.54 1.90 15.13
C TYR A 59 19.42 1.73 16.38
N TRP A 60 18.81 1.58 17.55
CA TRP A 60 19.51 1.32 18.79
C TRP A 60 20.19 -0.05 18.75
N GLY A 61 21.48 -0.13 19.18
CA GLY A 61 22.25 -1.39 19.26
C GLY A 61 22.94 -1.81 17.96
N ALA A 62 22.71 -1.15 16.86
CA ALA A 62 23.51 -1.32 15.65
C ALA A 62 24.85 -0.61 15.82
N ALA A 63 25.83 -1.30 16.41
CA ALA A 63 27.17 -0.76 16.59
C ALA A 63 27.79 -0.39 15.23
N GLY A 64 27.66 0.87 14.84
CA GLY A 64 28.53 1.53 13.87
C GLY A 64 28.36 1.20 12.38
N GLN A 65 27.54 0.23 11.96
CA GLN A 65 27.49 -0.21 10.56
C GLN A 65 26.14 -0.78 10.11
N ASP A 66 25.01 -0.26 10.60
CA ASP A 66 23.74 -0.72 10.00
C ASP A 66 23.54 -0.06 8.63
N SER A 67 23.92 -0.82 7.60
CA SER A 67 23.79 -0.43 6.20
C SER A 67 22.30 -0.19 5.78
N THR A 68 21.34 -0.58 6.61
CA THR A 68 19.91 -0.40 6.37
C THR A 68 19.47 1.02 6.67
N VAL A 69 19.98 1.64 7.75
CA VAL A 69 19.66 3.04 8.08
C VAL A 69 20.32 4.00 7.10
N THR A 70 21.60 3.77 6.76
CA THR A 70 22.30 4.57 5.75
C THR A 70 21.67 4.46 4.36
N LYS A 71 20.98 3.37 4.07
CA LYS A 71 20.20 3.22 2.83
C LYS A 71 18.86 3.93 2.86
N ALA A 72 18.22 4.00 4.03
CA ALA A 72 16.92 4.65 4.18
C ALA A 72 17.03 6.18 4.26
N VAL A 73 18.14 6.71 4.82
CA VAL A 73 18.37 8.16 4.88
C VAL A 73 19.43 8.54 3.83
N ARG A 74 19.03 9.34 2.85
CA ARG A 74 19.90 9.81 1.76
C ARG A 74 19.80 11.33 1.68
N ASP A 75 20.93 12.02 1.69
CA ASP A 75 21.00 13.48 1.59
C ASP A 75 20.10 14.22 2.61
N GLY A 76 19.96 13.64 3.81
CA GLY A 76 19.12 14.18 4.89
C GLY A 76 17.62 13.86 4.75
N TRP A 77 17.22 13.11 3.74
CA TRP A 77 15.83 12.66 3.54
C TRP A 77 15.68 11.19 3.93
N LEU A 78 14.66 10.89 4.71
CA LEU A 78 14.23 9.52 5.00
C LEU A 78 13.33 9.04 3.85
N HIS A 79 13.78 7.99 3.16
CA HIS A 79 12.97 7.24 2.21
C HIS A 79 12.09 6.26 2.99
N THR A 80 10.79 6.54 3.04
CA THR A 80 9.86 5.79 3.90
C THR A 80 9.55 4.40 3.37
N GLY A 81 9.72 4.18 2.07
CA GLY A 81 9.25 3.00 1.36
C GLY A 81 7.73 2.96 1.17
N ASP A 82 7.02 4.02 1.53
CA ASP A 82 5.61 4.21 1.23
C ASP A 82 5.46 4.96 -0.09
N LEU A 83 4.47 4.59 -0.88
CA LEU A 83 4.04 5.31 -2.07
C LEU A 83 2.86 6.20 -1.73
N GLY A 84 2.87 7.40 -2.28
CA GLY A 84 1.81 8.37 -2.06
C GLY A 84 1.79 9.46 -3.13
N ARG A 85 0.85 10.37 -2.98
CA ARG A 85 0.72 11.58 -3.80
C ARG A 85 0.33 12.76 -2.94
N LEU A 86 0.70 13.95 -3.34
CA LEU A 86 0.17 15.20 -2.79
C LEU A 86 -0.96 15.72 -3.67
N ASP A 87 -1.99 16.27 -3.07
CA ASP A 87 -2.99 17.04 -3.81
C ASP A 87 -2.56 18.52 -3.95
N GLN A 88 -3.41 19.33 -4.60
CA GLN A 88 -3.17 20.77 -4.79
C GLN A 88 -3.19 21.60 -3.50
N HIS A 89 -3.53 21.00 -2.36
CA HIS A 89 -3.54 21.58 -1.02
C HIS A 89 -2.44 20.98 -0.12
N ASP A 90 -1.43 20.31 -0.71
CA ASP A 90 -0.34 19.61 -0.03
C ASP A 90 -0.80 18.53 0.96
N ARG A 91 -1.99 17.96 0.79
CA ARG A 91 -2.46 16.83 1.57
C ARG A 91 -1.86 15.53 1.02
N LEU A 92 -1.28 14.75 1.92
CA LEU A 92 -0.68 13.46 1.59
C LEU A 92 -1.72 12.35 1.55
N PHE A 93 -1.82 11.68 0.41
CA PHE A 93 -2.60 10.45 0.24
C PHE A 93 -1.63 9.27 0.11
N LEU A 94 -1.67 8.35 1.07
CA LEU A 94 -0.88 7.13 1.00
C LEU A 94 -1.59 6.12 0.09
N VAL A 95 -0.83 5.55 -0.85
CA VAL A 95 -1.34 4.60 -1.85
C VAL A 95 -1.01 3.17 -1.43
N ASP A 96 0.28 2.86 -1.23
CA ASP A 96 0.72 1.51 -0.86
C ASP A 96 2.18 1.53 -0.36
N ARG A 97 2.73 0.35 -0.09
CA ARG A 97 4.15 0.11 0.12
C ARG A 97 4.87 -0.11 -1.21
N LYS A 98 6.02 0.54 -1.41
CA LYS A 98 6.86 0.36 -2.61
C LYS A 98 7.24 -1.11 -2.83
N GLY A 99 7.54 -1.84 -1.73
CA GLY A 99 7.90 -3.26 -1.79
C GLY A 99 6.73 -4.22 -2.06
N ASP A 100 5.49 -3.74 -1.95
CA ASP A 100 4.29 -4.54 -2.19
C ASP A 100 3.66 -4.27 -3.56
N MET A 101 4.07 -3.18 -4.23
CA MET A 101 3.61 -2.85 -5.58
C MET A 101 3.86 -4.03 -6.54
N ILE A 102 2.86 -4.36 -7.34
CA ILE A 102 2.87 -5.46 -8.31
C ILE A 102 3.10 -4.89 -9.70
N ILE A 103 4.07 -5.44 -10.42
CA ILE A 103 4.30 -5.10 -11.83
C ILE A 103 3.74 -6.23 -12.69
N SER A 104 2.56 -6.01 -13.27
CA SER A 104 1.85 -7.00 -14.06
C SER A 104 1.55 -6.48 -15.46
N GLY A 105 2.06 -7.14 -16.49
CA GLY A 105 1.87 -6.72 -17.89
C GLY A 105 2.36 -5.29 -18.17
N GLY A 106 3.38 -4.81 -17.46
CA GLY A 106 3.93 -3.45 -17.59
C GLY A 106 3.17 -2.37 -16.81
N TYR A 107 2.13 -2.73 -16.05
CA TYR A 107 1.37 -1.81 -15.21
C TYR A 107 1.79 -1.90 -13.76
N ASN A 108 1.89 -0.75 -13.11
CA ASN A 108 2.02 -0.67 -11.65
C ASN A 108 0.64 -0.86 -11.03
N ILE A 109 0.49 -1.91 -10.24
CA ILE A 109 -0.75 -2.28 -9.55
C ILE A 109 -0.49 -2.19 -8.04
N TYR A 110 -1.38 -1.50 -7.35
CA TYR A 110 -1.31 -1.27 -5.92
C TYR A 110 -2.24 -2.24 -5.20
N PRO A 111 -1.71 -3.22 -4.44
CA PRO A 111 -2.50 -4.21 -3.72
C PRO A 111 -3.63 -3.63 -2.88
N ARG A 112 -3.37 -2.53 -2.18
CA ARG A 112 -4.34 -1.90 -1.29
C ARG A 112 -5.63 -1.50 -2.00
N GLU A 113 -5.56 -0.96 -3.21
CA GLU A 113 -6.74 -0.61 -4.01
C GLU A 113 -7.63 -1.83 -4.27
N ILE A 114 -7.01 -2.99 -4.53
CA ILE A 114 -7.72 -4.24 -4.78
C ILE A 114 -8.28 -4.80 -3.48
N GLU A 115 -7.50 -4.74 -2.40
CA GLU A 115 -7.92 -5.18 -1.06
C GLU A 115 -9.15 -4.40 -0.58
N GLU A 116 -9.18 -3.08 -0.77
CA GLU A 116 -10.30 -2.21 -0.42
C GLU A 116 -11.58 -2.58 -1.20
N VAL A 117 -11.45 -2.95 -2.47
CA VAL A 117 -12.60 -3.42 -3.28
C VAL A 117 -13.07 -4.79 -2.81
N ILE A 118 -12.17 -5.74 -2.59
CA ILE A 118 -12.53 -7.10 -2.15
C ILE A 118 -13.15 -7.07 -0.74
N ALA A 119 -12.68 -6.20 0.14
CA ALA A 119 -13.23 -6.06 1.50
C ALA A 119 -14.71 -5.61 1.53
N GLN A 120 -15.24 -5.07 0.42
CA GLN A 120 -16.67 -4.73 0.29
C GLN A 120 -17.55 -5.94 0.04
N VAL A 121 -16.99 -7.10 -0.29
CA VAL A 121 -17.76 -8.33 -0.52
C VAL A 121 -18.27 -8.86 0.83
N ALA A 122 -19.59 -8.93 0.99
CA ALA A 122 -20.21 -9.39 2.22
C ALA A 122 -19.74 -10.81 2.58
N GLY A 123 -19.25 -11.00 3.79
CA GLY A 123 -18.73 -12.29 4.27
C GLY A 123 -17.21 -12.43 4.17
N VAL A 124 -16.51 -11.56 3.47
CA VAL A 124 -15.04 -11.47 3.53
C VAL A 124 -14.65 -10.84 4.87
N HIS A 125 -13.64 -11.42 5.53
CA HIS A 125 -13.11 -10.94 6.80
C HIS A 125 -11.81 -10.15 6.61
N GLU A 126 -10.78 -10.80 6.07
CA GLU A 126 -9.49 -10.18 5.79
C GLU A 126 -9.08 -10.48 4.35
N VAL A 127 -8.27 -9.59 3.79
CA VAL A 127 -7.78 -9.69 2.40
C VAL A 127 -6.28 -9.43 2.37
N ALA A 128 -5.57 -10.20 1.57
CA ALA A 128 -4.20 -9.91 1.19
C ALA A 128 -4.02 -10.09 -0.32
N VAL A 129 -3.48 -9.10 -0.98
CA VAL A 129 -3.16 -9.17 -2.42
C VAL A 129 -1.65 -9.12 -2.60
N VAL A 130 -1.13 -10.06 -3.39
CA VAL A 130 0.30 -10.20 -3.68
C VAL A 130 0.54 -10.46 -5.16
N GLY A 131 1.72 -10.03 -5.63
CA GLY A 131 2.23 -10.40 -6.95
C GLY A 131 3.02 -11.70 -6.86
N VAL A 132 2.61 -12.71 -7.59
CA VAL A 132 3.31 -14.00 -7.71
C VAL A 132 3.98 -14.06 -9.07
N LYS A 133 5.21 -14.59 -9.16
CA LYS A 133 5.92 -14.73 -10.42
C LYS A 133 5.08 -15.42 -11.49
N ASP A 134 5.08 -14.87 -12.69
CA ASP A 134 4.30 -15.34 -13.82
C ASP A 134 5.07 -15.16 -15.13
N GLN A 135 5.03 -16.17 -16.02
CA GLN A 135 5.78 -16.13 -17.26
C GLN A 135 5.20 -15.18 -18.30
N GLU A 136 3.89 -14.98 -18.30
CA GLU A 136 3.20 -14.10 -19.27
C GLU A 136 3.17 -12.65 -18.78
N TRP A 137 2.91 -12.44 -17.49
CA TRP A 137 2.64 -11.12 -16.92
C TRP A 137 3.82 -10.53 -16.14
N GLY A 138 4.91 -11.27 -15.97
CA GLY A 138 5.99 -10.96 -15.03
C GLY A 138 5.57 -11.24 -13.59
N GLN A 139 4.46 -10.65 -13.16
CA GLN A 139 3.76 -11.00 -11.93
C GLN A 139 2.26 -11.11 -12.20
N ARG A 140 1.61 -12.15 -11.68
CA ARG A 140 0.15 -12.23 -11.63
C ARG A 140 -0.37 -11.73 -10.29
N VAL A 141 -1.44 -10.98 -10.33
CA VAL A 141 -2.15 -10.50 -9.15
C VAL A 141 -2.93 -11.65 -8.54
N THR A 142 -2.58 -12.04 -7.32
CA THR A 142 -3.25 -13.11 -6.57
C THR A 142 -3.83 -12.52 -5.29
N ALA A 143 -5.13 -12.71 -5.09
CA ALA A 143 -5.82 -12.32 -3.86
C ALA A 143 -6.04 -13.54 -2.97
N LEU A 144 -5.77 -13.40 -1.68
CA LEU A 144 -6.13 -14.37 -0.65
C LEU A 144 -7.15 -13.70 0.27
N ILE A 145 -8.15 -14.45 0.69
CA ILE A 145 -9.19 -13.96 1.60
C ILE A 145 -9.43 -14.94 2.73
N THR A 146 -9.77 -14.43 3.91
CA THR A 146 -10.44 -15.20 4.96
C THR A 146 -11.91 -14.84 5.00
N LEU A 147 -12.74 -15.73 5.52
CA LEU A 147 -14.17 -15.51 5.61
C LEU A 147 -14.64 -15.32 7.05
N LEU A 148 -15.69 -14.56 7.24
CA LEU A 148 -16.41 -14.49 8.50
C LEU A 148 -17.03 -15.87 8.85
N PRO A 149 -17.17 -16.23 10.13
CA PRO A 149 -17.77 -17.48 10.53
C PRO A 149 -19.18 -17.68 9.91
N GLY A 150 -19.37 -18.79 9.20
CA GLY A 150 -20.65 -19.12 8.55
C GLY A 150 -20.89 -18.43 7.20
N ALA A 151 -20.00 -17.56 6.75
CA ALA A 151 -20.13 -16.96 5.43
C ALA A 151 -19.91 -17.99 4.33
N GLN A 152 -20.70 -17.87 3.25
CA GLN A 152 -20.62 -18.70 2.06
C GLN A 152 -20.29 -17.82 0.85
N VAL A 153 -19.01 -17.50 0.73
CA VAL A 153 -18.48 -16.72 -0.39
C VAL A 153 -17.54 -17.62 -1.17
N ASP A 154 -17.67 -17.65 -2.47
CA ASP A 154 -16.74 -18.37 -3.34
C ASP A 154 -15.82 -17.42 -4.11
N SER A 155 -14.75 -17.97 -4.66
CA SER A 155 -13.76 -17.20 -5.41
C SER A 155 -14.35 -16.51 -6.65
N GLN A 156 -15.38 -17.08 -7.25
CA GLN A 156 -16.02 -16.54 -8.44
C GLN A 156 -16.81 -15.27 -8.11
N GLN A 157 -17.54 -15.26 -6.99
CA GLN A 157 -18.26 -14.06 -6.52
C GLN A 157 -17.30 -12.89 -6.29
N VAL A 158 -16.13 -13.14 -5.67
CA VAL A 158 -15.09 -12.11 -5.47
C VAL A 158 -14.54 -11.63 -6.81
N MET A 159 -14.26 -12.54 -7.74
CA MET A 159 -13.78 -12.18 -9.08
C MET A 159 -14.77 -11.32 -9.85
N ASP A 160 -16.07 -11.65 -9.77
CA ASP A 160 -17.13 -10.91 -10.46
C ASP A 160 -17.32 -9.52 -9.85
N HIS A 161 -17.21 -9.40 -8.52
CA HIS A 161 -17.20 -8.11 -7.83
C HIS A 161 -16.02 -7.23 -8.28
N CYS A 162 -14.81 -7.78 -8.32
CA CYS A 162 -13.62 -7.07 -8.81
C CYS A 162 -13.80 -6.63 -10.27
N LYS A 163 -14.37 -7.50 -11.13
CA LYS A 163 -14.60 -7.21 -12.54
C LYS A 163 -15.59 -6.07 -12.76
N ALA A 164 -16.56 -5.92 -11.87
CA ALA A 164 -17.55 -4.85 -11.91
C ALA A 164 -17.01 -3.51 -11.35
N SER A 165 -16.04 -3.57 -10.43
CA SER A 165 -15.64 -2.42 -9.61
C SER A 165 -14.28 -1.82 -9.97
N MET A 166 -13.47 -2.48 -10.83
CA MET A 166 -12.14 -1.99 -11.18
C MET A 166 -11.77 -2.23 -12.64
N ALA A 167 -10.71 -1.54 -13.08
CA ALA A 167 -10.17 -1.73 -14.42
C ALA A 167 -9.66 -3.17 -14.62
N SER A 168 -9.87 -3.71 -15.83
CA SER A 168 -9.60 -5.13 -16.14
C SER A 168 -8.16 -5.58 -15.86
N TYR A 169 -7.17 -4.69 -16.02
CA TYR A 169 -5.77 -5.01 -15.78
C TYR A 169 -5.42 -5.11 -14.28
N LYS A 170 -6.21 -4.48 -13.39
CA LYS A 170 -6.00 -4.50 -11.94
C LYS A 170 -6.61 -5.73 -11.27
N LYS A 171 -7.65 -6.32 -11.86
CA LYS A 171 -8.36 -7.44 -11.22
C LYS A 171 -7.43 -8.62 -10.94
N PRO A 172 -7.62 -9.33 -9.83
CA PRO A 172 -6.90 -10.56 -9.56
C PRO A 172 -7.03 -11.57 -10.70
N LYS A 173 -5.98 -12.31 -10.98
CA LYS A 173 -6.02 -13.48 -11.87
C LYS A 173 -6.42 -14.73 -11.12
N GLU A 174 -6.25 -14.72 -9.81
CA GLU A 174 -6.55 -15.82 -8.92
C GLU A 174 -7.08 -15.28 -7.58
N VAL A 175 -8.09 -15.96 -7.03
CA VAL A 175 -8.62 -15.70 -5.68
C VAL A 175 -8.60 -17.02 -4.91
N ARG A 176 -7.95 -17.03 -3.75
CA ARG A 176 -7.87 -18.18 -2.84
C ARG A 176 -8.54 -17.87 -1.52
N ILE A 177 -9.33 -18.82 -1.02
CA ILE A 177 -9.89 -18.76 0.33
C ILE A 177 -8.94 -19.53 1.24
N VAL A 178 -8.49 -18.90 2.31
CA VAL A 178 -7.56 -19.46 3.29
C VAL A 178 -8.17 -19.40 4.69
N GLU A 179 -7.72 -20.26 5.59
CA GLU A 179 -8.22 -20.28 6.97
C GLU A 179 -7.67 -19.11 7.80
N SER A 180 -6.41 -18.75 7.58
CA SER A 180 -5.74 -17.65 8.30
C SER A 180 -4.55 -17.13 7.50
N PHE A 181 -4.08 -15.93 7.87
CA PHE A 181 -2.86 -15.35 7.32
C PHE A 181 -1.66 -15.54 8.24
N PRO A 182 -0.44 -15.70 7.68
CA PRO A 182 0.79 -15.54 8.47
C PRO A 182 0.91 -14.08 8.90
N LEU A 183 1.25 -13.87 10.18
CA LEU A 183 1.44 -12.54 10.75
C LEU A 183 2.93 -12.28 11.02
N ASN A 184 3.32 -11.02 10.89
CA ASN A 184 4.65 -10.57 11.30
C ASN A 184 4.71 -10.34 12.82
N SER A 185 5.88 -9.97 13.33
CA SER A 185 6.10 -9.70 14.77
C SER A 185 5.25 -8.55 15.34
N THR A 186 4.64 -7.72 14.49
CA THR A 186 3.76 -6.62 14.89
C THR A 186 2.28 -6.95 14.72
N GLY A 187 1.94 -8.21 14.40
CA GLY A 187 0.55 -8.66 14.22
C GLY A 187 -0.08 -8.28 12.87
N LYS A 188 0.70 -7.79 11.91
CA LYS A 188 0.20 -7.47 10.55
C LYS A 188 0.40 -8.64 9.61
N ILE A 189 -0.46 -8.77 8.60
CA ILE A 189 -0.35 -9.78 7.55
C ILE A 189 1.03 -9.71 6.88
N ALA A 190 1.73 -10.84 6.87
CA ALA A 190 3.09 -10.95 6.33
C ALA A 190 3.06 -11.27 4.83
N LYS A 191 2.74 -10.27 3.97
CA LYS A 191 2.63 -10.44 2.51
C LYS A 191 3.86 -11.10 1.87
N LYS A 192 5.05 -10.81 2.41
CA LYS A 192 6.29 -11.46 1.94
C LYS A 192 6.24 -12.98 2.12
N VAL A 193 5.80 -13.44 3.28
CA VAL A 193 5.68 -14.89 3.58
C VAL A 193 4.65 -15.55 2.68
N ILE A 194 3.50 -14.87 2.47
CA ILE A 194 2.46 -15.36 1.54
C ILE A 194 3.04 -15.54 0.14
N ARG A 195 3.78 -14.55 -0.36
CA ARG A 195 4.40 -14.62 -1.69
C ARG A 195 5.38 -15.78 -1.80
N GLU A 196 6.26 -15.95 -0.80
CA GLU A 196 7.24 -17.05 -0.75
C GLU A 196 6.55 -18.42 -0.75
N GLN A 197 5.45 -18.58 -0.02
CA GLN A 197 4.66 -19.81 0.01
C GLN A 197 4.03 -20.13 -1.37
N LEU A 198 3.42 -19.13 -2.02
CA LEU A 198 2.80 -19.30 -3.34
C LEU A 198 3.81 -19.54 -4.47
N GLU A 199 5.03 -19.05 -4.33
CA GLU A 199 6.11 -19.29 -5.30
C GLU A 199 6.80 -20.66 -5.11
N ALA A 200 6.57 -21.33 -3.98
CA ALA A 200 7.11 -22.66 -3.69
C ALA A 200 6.16 -23.81 -4.10
N GLU A 201 4.90 -23.52 -4.45
CA GLU A 201 3.90 -24.46 -4.99
C GLU A 201 4.16 -24.76 -6.47
#